data_c39c98438542d976010aa8cddc1b297a
#
_entry.id   c39c98438542d976010aa8cddc1b297a
#
_cell.length_a   1.000
_cell.length_b   1.000
_cell.length_c   1.000
_cell.angle_alpha   90.00
_cell.angle_beta   90.00
_cell.angle_gamma   90.00
#
_symmetry.space_group_name_H-M   'P 1'
#
loop_
_entity.id
_entity.type
_entity.pdbx_description
1 polymer ?
#
loop_
_entity_poly.entity_id
_entity_poly.type
_entity_poly.pdbx_seq_one_letter_code
_entity_poly.pdbx_strand_id
1 'polypeptide(L)'
;MNTEPGVYIEAMQTKIDAQLRTSLSHLESKSTALLVQMVCHHLGWIVPEANQGKRLRPLLTLLCCDAAGGPWQSALPAAGAIEWIHNFSLIHDDIEDRSETRRGRETVWKRWGIAQATNTGDALFALAHLLTHELHEQGHDSATILSIQKQLDKACLDLTVGQHLDLKFEETDSVTEDEYVEMIEGKTAALIAASCAIGALTAQSEPSKVELFQQFGHDLGLSFQIFDDLLGIWGAPEVTGKPSGDDLRARKKTLPVIFAINHSDDFHELWDSDEIGDNRVTRMITSLNRSGAREYAEEATRRWTDSALEALTLSEPAEPAASELVHLAQKLLSREY
;
A
#
# COMPACT_ATOMS: atom_id res chain seq x y z
N MET A 1 8.27 31.00 -0.88
CA MET A 1 9.15 30.64 -2.00
C MET A 1 8.40 29.59 -2.80
N ASN A 2 8.04 29.89 -4.06
CA ASN A 2 7.45 28.88 -4.95
C ASN A 2 8.54 27.88 -5.31
N THR A 3 8.65 26.80 -4.57
CA THR A 3 9.46 25.63 -4.96
C THR A 3 8.74 24.97 -6.12
N GLU A 4 9.45 24.66 -7.22
CA GLU A 4 8.86 23.88 -8.32
C GLU A 4 8.33 22.54 -7.76
N PRO A 5 7.12 22.09 -8.14
CA PRO A 5 6.46 20.89 -7.58
C PRO A 5 7.37 19.66 -7.50
N GLY A 6 8.14 19.38 -8.54
CA GLY A 6 9.07 18.24 -8.57
C GLY A 6 10.17 18.29 -7.50
N VAL A 7 10.72 19.48 -7.22
CA VAL A 7 11.78 19.67 -6.21
C VAL A 7 11.26 19.44 -4.79
N TYR A 8 10.00 19.80 -4.53
CA TYR A 8 9.36 19.61 -3.24
C TYR A 8 9.19 18.13 -2.88
N ILE A 9 8.63 17.33 -3.80
CA ILE A 9 8.47 15.88 -3.63
C ILE A 9 9.82 15.16 -3.52
N GLU A 10 10.78 15.52 -4.37
CA GLU A 10 12.14 14.96 -4.35
C GLU A 10 12.85 15.20 -3.00
N ALA A 11 12.67 16.40 -2.42
CA ALA A 11 13.20 16.71 -1.10
C ALA A 11 12.61 15.79 -0.02
N MET A 12 11.29 15.55 -0.02
CA MET A 12 10.63 14.63 0.90
C MET A 12 11.14 13.19 0.73
N GLN A 13 11.20 12.69 -0.52
CA GLN A 13 11.68 11.34 -0.82
C GLN A 13 13.13 11.13 -0.37
N THR A 14 14.00 12.11 -0.60
CA THR A 14 15.39 12.06 -0.15
C THR A 14 15.49 11.98 1.38
N LYS A 15 14.64 12.71 2.10
CA LYS A 15 14.62 12.68 3.56
C LYS A 15 14.03 11.40 4.12
N ILE A 16 13.00 10.83 3.47
CA ILE A 16 12.45 9.51 3.81
C ILE A 16 13.56 8.45 3.71
N ASP A 17 14.27 8.38 2.59
CA ASP A 17 15.34 7.40 2.41
C ASP A 17 16.48 7.60 3.44
N ALA A 18 16.82 8.84 3.77
CA ALA A 18 17.80 9.15 4.83
C ALA A 18 17.32 8.66 6.20
N GLN A 19 16.05 8.89 6.57
CA GLN A 19 15.45 8.44 7.83
C GLN A 19 15.49 6.90 7.93
N LEU A 20 15.08 6.20 6.88
CA LEU A 20 15.12 4.73 6.84
C LEU A 20 16.53 4.19 6.99
N ARG A 21 17.53 4.79 6.30
CA ARG A 21 18.95 4.36 6.43
C ARG A 21 19.48 4.62 7.83
N THR A 22 19.19 5.77 8.42
CA THR A 22 19.63 6.12 9.76
C THR A 22 19.06 5.17 10.80
N SER A 23 17.78 4.77 10.67
CA SER A 23 17.12 3.86 11.61
C SER A 23 17.75 2.45 11.62
N LEU A 24 18.44 2.02 10.57
CA LEU A 24 19.18 0.75 10.57
C LEU A 24 20.33 0.73 11.58
N SER A 25 20.79 1.87 12.08
CA SER A 25 21.81 1.94 13.15
C SER A 25 21.37 1.18 14.41
N HIS A 26 20.07 1.05 14.67
CA HIS A 26 19.53 0.23 15.75
C HIS A 26 19.84 -1.27 15.59
N LEU A 27 20.12 -1.72 14.36
CA LEU A 27 20.49 -3.11 14.03
C LEU A 27 21.99 -3.28 13.81
N GLU A 28 22.79 -2.21 13.79
CA GLU A 28 24.21 -2.29 13.41
C GLU A 28 25.08 -2.90 14.53
N SER A 29 25.48 -4.13 14.32
CA SER A 29 26.52 -4.83 15.08
C SER A 29 27.20 -5.88 14.18
N LYS A 30 28.34 -6.43 14.61
CA LYS A 30 28.99 -7.53 13.86
C LYS A 30 28.09 -8.76 13.73
N SER A 31 27.28 -9.06 14.73
CA SER A 31 26.39 -10.23 14.76
C SER A 31 25.13 -10.06 13.89
N THR A 32 24.74 -8.85 13.56
CA THR A 32 23.51 -8.52 12.80
C THR A 32 23.76 -8.08 11.36
N ALA A 33 25.02 -8.12 10.90
CA ALA A 33 25.37 -7.70 9.53
C ALA A 33 24.57 -8.42 8.44
N LEU A 34 24.26 -9.71 8.62
CA LEU A 34 23.42 -10.46 7.70
C LEU A 34 21.97 -9.96 7.71
N LEU A 35 21.42 -9.63 8.87
CA LEU A 35 20.06 -9.07 8.99
C LEU A 35 19.94 -7.72 8.26
N VAL A 36 20.92 -6.82 8.47
CA VAL A 36 21.00 -5.55 7.73
C VAL A 36 21.11 -5.79 6.23
N GLN A 37 21.91 -6.78 5.79
CA GLN A 37 22.04 -7.15 4.39
C GLN A 37 20.69 -7.61 3.79
N MET A 38 19.89 -8.40 4.51
CA MET A 38 18.57 -8.86 4.08
C MET A 38 17.61 -7.68 3.91
N VAL A 39 17.58 -6.74 4.86
CA VAL A 39 16.79 -5.51 4.75
C VAL A 39 17.22 -4.68 3.53
N CYS A 40 18.52 -4.42 3.37
CA CYS A 40 19.05 -3.67 2.23
C CYS A 40 18.75 -4.34 0.89
N HIS A 41 18.76 -5.68 0.83
CA HIS A 41 18.38 -6.46 -0.35
C HIS A 41 16.90 -6.27 -0.68
N HIS A 42 16.02 -6.43 0.31
CA HIS A 42 14.56 -6.23 0.12
C HIS A 42 14.23 -4.84 -0.42
N LEU A 43 14.87 -3.80 0.14
CA LEU A 43 14.69 -2.42 -0.28
C LEU A 43 15.37 -2.06 -1.63
N GLY A 44 16.19 -2.96 -2.19
CA GLY A 44 16.93 -2.70 -3.42
C GLY A 44 18.12 -1.75 -3.26
N TRP A 45 18.65 -1.61 -2.06
CA TRP A 45 19.76 -0.70 -1.77
C TRP A 45 21.16 -1.28 -2.10
N ILE A 46 21.24 -2.58 -2.35
CA ILE A 46 22.51 -3.26 -2.65
C ILE A 46 22.87 -3.18 -4.14
N VAL A 47 21.85 -3.10 -5.00
CA VAL A 47 22.03 -3.11 -6.46
C VAL A 47 21.79 -1.70 -7.01
N PRO A 48 22.78 -1.10 -7.70
CA PRO A 48 22.57 0.16 -8.39
C PRO A 48 21.37 0.06 -9.35
N GLU A 49 20.58 1.15 -9.46
CA GLU A 49 19.42 1.26 -10.36
C GLU A 49 18.27 0.27 -10.09
N ALA A 50 18.33 -0.51 -8.98
CA ALA A 50 17.23 -1.38 -8.61
C ALA A 50 15.96 -0.59 -8.28
N ASN A 51 14.80 -1.17 -8.63
CA ASN A 51 13.51 -0.60 -8.23
C ASN A 51 13.38 -0.66 -6.69
N GLN A 52 13.40 0.51 -6.04
CA GLN A 52 13.33 0.68 -4.60
C GLN A 52 11.89 0.90 -4.08
N GLY A 53 10.92 0.96 -4.99
CA GLY A 53 9.54 1.34 -4.68
C GLY A 53 9.35 2.87 -4.67
N LYS A 54 8.09 3.29 -4.68
CA LYS A 54 7.73 4.72 -4.84
C LYS A 54 7.63 5.48 -3.51
N ARG A 55 7.82 4.81 -2.37
CA ARG A 55 7.66 5.40 -1.02
C ARG A 55 6.34 6.15 -0.86
N LEU A 56 5.25 5.59 -1.40
CA LEU A 56 3.95 6.26 -1.43
C LEU A 56 3.41 6.58 -0.03
N ARG A 57 3.40 5.58 0.85
CA ARG A 57 2.81 5.72 2.19
C ARG A 57 3.55 6.74 3.06
N PRO A 58 4.90 6.69 3.19
CA PRO A 58 5.61 7.73 3.92
C PRO A 58 5.49 9.11 3.27
N LEU A 59 5.41 9.20 1.93
CA LEU A 59 5.18 10.47 1.24
C LEU A 59 3.81 11.05 1.58
N LEU A 60 2.75 10.22 1.61
CA LEU A 60 1.42 10.63 2.07
C LEU A 60 1.45 11.17 3.50
N THR A 61 2.20 10.52 4.41
CA THR A 61 2.35 11.00 5.79
C THR A 61 2.95 12.41 5.84
N LEU A 62 4.01 12.68 5.06
CA LEU A 62 4.64 13.99 5.04
C LEU A 62 3.74 15.04 4.39
N LEU A 63 3.11 14.70 3.26
CA LEU A 63 2.20 15.61 2.56
C LEU A 63 0.96 15.94 3.40
N CYS A 64 0.37 14.98 4.10
CA CYS A 64 -0.77 15.24 4.98
C CYS A 64 -0.36 16.08 6.21
N CYS A 65 0.85 15.92 6.73
CA CYS A 65 1.36 16.81 7.77
C CYS A 65 1.46 18.26 7.28
N ASP A 66 2.04 18.47 6.10
CA ASP A 66 2.20 19.79 5.52
C ASP A 66 0.84 20.41 5.13
N ALA A 67 -0.04 19.62 4.49
CA ALA A 67 -1.41 20.03 4.15
C ALA A 67 -2.25 20.37 5.39
N ALA A 68 -1.98 19.73 6.51
CA ALA A 68 -2.63 20.03 7.79
C ALA A 68 -2.05 21.29 8.49
N GLY A 69 -0.97 21.88 7.94
CA GLY A 69 -0.33 23.10 8.43
C GLY A 69 0.86 22.87 9.36
N GLY A 70 1.33 21.62 9.51
CA GLY A 70 2.52 21.28 10.28
C GLY A 70 3.81 21.30 9.47
N PRO A 71 4.99 21.40 10.08
CA PRO A 71 6.25 21.24 9.39
C PRO A 71 6.47 19.76 9.04
N TRP A 72 6.38 19.39 7.77
CA TRP A 72 6.47 17.99 7.34
C TRP A 72 7.72 17.25 7.85
N GLN A 73 8.82 17.98 8.12
CA GLN A 73 10.05 17.41 8.67
C GLN A 73 9.82 16.76 10.05
N SER A 74 8.90 17.29 10.85
CA SER A 74 8.58 16.73 12.16
C SER A 74 7.87 15.37 12.08
N ALA A 75 7.30 15.01 10.93
CA ALA A 75 6.64 13.74 10.68
C ALA A 75 7.59 12.65 10.13
N LEU A 76 8.88 12.95 9.90
CA LEU A 76 9.83 12.00 9.31
C LEU A 76 9.94 10.68 10.09
N PRO A 77 10.04 10.66 11.44
CA PRO A 77 10.08 9.40 12.17
C PRO A 77 8.80 8.56 11.98
N ALA A 78 7.63 9.21 11.99
CA ALA A 78 6.35 8.53 11.75
C ALA A 78 6.24 7.99 10.31
N ALA A 79 6.68 8.77 9.33
CA ALA A 79 6.74 8.34 7.93
C ALA A 79 7.67 7.12 7.75
N GLY A 80 8.82 7.11 8.44
CA GLY A 80 9.72 5.96 8.49
C GLY A 80 9.07 4.74 9.14
N ALA A 81 8.33 4.93 10.23
CA ALA A 81 7.58 3.85 10.90
C ALA A 81 6.55 3.19 9.96
N ILE A 82 5.76 4.01 9.26
CA ILE A 82 4.80 3.53 8.25
C ILE A 82 5.49 2.70 7.16
N GLU A 83 6.63 3.16 6.65
CA GLU A 83 7.36 2.42 5.61
C GLU A 83 7.93 1.11 6.12
N TRP A 84 8.39 1.06 7.40
CA TRP A 84 8.83 -0.19 8.00
C TRP A 84 7.70 -1.19 8.19
N ILE A 85 6.50 -0.75 8.64
CA ILE A 85 5.32 -1.61 8.70
C ILE A 85 4.96 -2.14 7.31
N HIS A 86 4.98 -1.30 6.29
CA HIS A 86 4.72 -1.76 4.93
C HIS A 86 5.74 -2.80 4.45
N ASN A 87 7.05 -2.57 4.68
CA ASN A 87 8.07 -3.53 4.22
C ASN A 87 8.10 -4.82 5.07
N PHE A 88 7.77 -4.74 6.37
CA PHE A 88 7.51 -5.91 7.21
C PHE A 88 6.41 -6.79 6.58
N SER A 89 5.26 -6.19 6.28
CA SER A 89 4.13 -6.93 5.69
C SER A 89 4.48 -7.55 4.34
N LEU A 90 5.25 -6.84 3.48
CA LEU A 90 5.68 -7.38 2.20
C LEU A 90 6.62 -8.59 2.31
N ILE A 91 7.48 -8.63 3.34
CA ILE A 91 8.38 -9.78 3.55
C ILE A 91 7.59 -10.99 4.03
N HIS A 92 6.59 -10.81 4.90
CA HIS A 92 5.73 -11.89 5.38
C HIS A 92 4.79 -12.38 4.29
N ASP A 93 4.17 -11.47 3.53
CA ASP A 93 3.37 -11.74 2.34
C ASP A 93 4.13 -12.60 1.30
N ASP A 94 5.41 -12.27 1.02
CA ASP A 94 6.25 -13.07 0.15
C ASP A 94 6.41 -14.52 0.62
N ILE A 95 6.46 -14.76 1.94
CA ILE A 95 6.54 -16.12 2.52
C ILE A 95 5.20 -16.84 2.37
N GLU A 96 4.10 -16.18 2.72
CA GLU A 96 2.74 -16.70 2.74
C GLU A 96 2.28 -17.09 1.33
N ASP A 97 2.49 -16.19 0.36
CA ASP A 97 2.16 -16.40 -1.05
C ASP A 97 3.21 -17.26 -1.81
N ARG A 98 4.30 -17.65 -1.14
CA ARG A 98 5.45 -18.33 -1.78
C ARG A 98 6.00 -17.58 -2.99
N SER A 99 5.94 -16.27 -2.96
CA SER A 99 6.42 -15.40 -4.03
C SER A 99 7.95 -15.43 -4.12
N GLU A 100 8.51 -16.01 -5.19
CA GLU A 100 9.96 -16.14 -5.35
C GLU A 100 10.65 -14.84 -5.74
N THR A 101 9.91 -13.90 -6.33
CA THR A 101 10.46 -12.61 -6.80
C THR A 101 9.58 -11.43 -6.40
N ARG A 102 10.24 -10.30 -6.07
CA ARG A 102 9.60 -9.00 -5.83
C ARG A 102 10.42 -7.87 -6.46
N ARG A 103 9.75 -7.02 -7.24
CA ARG A 103 10.42 -5.91 -7.96
C ARG A 103 11.64 -6.37 -8.79
N GLY A 104 11.51 -7.54 -9.43
CA GLY A 104 12.56 -8.13 -10.28
C GLY A 104 13.74 -8.75 -9.53
N ARG A 105 13.65 -8.96 -8.21
CA ARG A 105 14.68 -9.60 -7.38
C ARG A 105 14.13 -10.80 -6.63
N GLU A 106 14.98 -11.77 -6.31
CA GLU A 106 14.62 -12.85 -5.38
C GLU A 106 14.13 -12.26 -4.05
N THR A 107 13.08 -12.84 -3.49
CA THR A 107 12.58 -12.47 -2.17
C THR A 107 13.52 -12.92 -1.05
N VAL A 108 13.38 -12.34 0.14
CA VAL A 108 14.24 -12.67 1.29
C VAL A 108 14.13 -14.16 1.63
N TRP A 109 12.91 -14.71 1.66
CA TRP A 109 12.73 -16.14 1.98
C TRP A 109 13.31 -17.07 0.93
N LYS A 110 13.22 -16.70 -0.35
CA LYS A 110 13.81 -17.50 -1.44
C LYS A 110 15.32 -17.59 -1.32
N ARG A 111 15.97 -16.50 -0.92
CA ARG A 111 17.43 -16.39 -0.87
C ARG A 111 18.03 -16.89 0.45
N TRP A 112 17.37 -16.66 1.59
CA TRP A 112 17.92 -16.97 2.93
C TRP A 112 17.04 -17.91 3.76
N GLY A 113 15.92 -18.37 3.21
CA GLY A 113 15.00 -19.29 3.87
C GLY A 113 13.96 -18.58 4.74
N ILE A 114 12.86 -19.30 5.00
CA ILE A 114 11.68 -18.81 5.72
C ILE A 114 12.05 -18.22 7.09
N ALA A 115 12.83 -18.92 7.89
CA ALA A 115 13.16 -18.50 9.26
C ALA A 115 13.90 -17.14 9.28
N GLN A 116 14.80 -16.89 8.34
CA GLN A 116 15.51 -15.61 8.26
C GLN A 116 14.59 -14.50 7.71
N ALA A 117 13.71 -14.81 6.78
CA ALA A 117 12.74 -13.84 6.27
C ALA A 117 11.76 -13.44 7.37
N THR A 118 11.22 -14.38 8.15
CA THR A 118 10.36 -14.08 9.30
C THR A 118 11.06 -13.14 10.28
N ASN A 119 12.31 -13.48 10.71
CA ASN A 119 13.09 -12.61 11.60
C ASN A 119 13.35 -11.22 10.98
N THR A 120 13.51 -11.13 9.66
CA THR A 120 13.72 -9.85 8.98
C THR A 120 12.47 -8.99 9.05
N GLY A 121 11.30 -9.57 8.80
CA GLY A 121 10.02 -8.89 8.97
C GLY A 121 9.82 -8.43 10.41
N ASP A 122 10.00 -9.30 11.40
CA ASP A 122 9.86 -8.97 12.82
C ASP A 122 10.81 -7.83 13.25
N ALA A 123 12.03 -7.78 12.71
CA ALA A 123 12.96 -6.69 12.95
C ALA A 123 12.44 -5.35 12.39
N LEU A 124 11.83 -5.35 11.18
CA LEU A 124 11.23 -4.14 10.61
C LEU A 124 10.02 -3.67 11.42
N PHE A 125 9.18 -4.61 11.89
CA PHE A 125 8.07 -4.30 12.79
C PHE A 125 8.58 -3.62 14.08
N ALA A 126 9.62 -4.16 14.71
CA ALA A 126 10.22 -3.56 15.90
C ALA A 126 10.85 -2.17 15.62
N LEU A 127 11.54 -2.01 14.47
CA LEU A 127 12.10 -0.72 14.04
C LEU A 127 11.03 0.34 13.84
N ALA A 128 9.86 -0.02 13.30
CA ALA A 128 8.75 0.90 13.15
C ALA A 128 8.33 1.50 14.49
N HIS A 129 8.21 0.67 15.53
CA HIS A 129 7.86 1.13 16.88
C HIS A 129 8.96 2.00 17.50
N LEU A 130 10.23 1.64 17.31
CA LEU A 130 11.35 2.44 17.79
C LEU A 130 11.35 3.84 17.19
N LEU A 131 11.04 3.98 15.89
CA LEU A 131 10.96 5.28 15.24
C LEU A 131 9.87 6.18 15.81
N THR A 132 8.76 5.63 16.30
CA THR A 132 7.73 6.48 16.94
C THR A 132 8.22 7.17 18.20
N HIS A 133 9.22 6.61 18.90
CA HIS A 133 9.83 7.27 20.06
C HIS A 133 10.69 8.49 19.67
N GLU A 134 11.27 8.50 18.46
CA GLU A 134 12.05 9.64 17.96
C GLU A 134 11.19 10.90 17.75
N LEU A 135 9.86 10.78 17.70
CA LEU A 135 8.94 11.92 17.62
C LEU A 135 9.08 12.86 18.82
N HIS A 136 9.50 12.34 19.98
CA HIS A 136 9.80 13.18 21.14
C HIS A 136 10.95 14.18 20.85
N GLU A 137 11.95 13.76 20.10
CA GLU A 137 13.08 14.61 19.70
C GLU A 137 12.66 15.67 18.66
N GLN A 138 11.54 15.43 17.96
CA GLN A 138 10.91 16.39 17.07
C GLN A 138 9.98 17.38 17.78
N GLY A 139 9.86 17.28 19.11
CA GLY A 139 9.07 18.18 19.94
C GLY A 139 7.61 17.80 20.13
N HIS A 140 7.20 16.58 19.72
CA HIS A 140 5.85 16.09 19.99
C HIS A 140 5.68 15.67 21.44
N ASP A 141 4.53 15.95 22.02
CA ASP A 141 4.19 15.53 23.36
C ASP A 141 3.80 14.03 23.43
N SER A 142 3.79 13.48 24.62
CA SER A 142 3.49 12.06 24.84
C SER A 142 2.07 11.67 24.42
N ALA A 143 1.09 12.57 24.47
CA ALA A 143 -0.29 12.29 24.07
C ALA A 143 -0.38 12.15 22.53
N THR A 144 0.28 13.02 21.80
CA THR A 144 0.40 12.95 20.34
C THR A 144 1.11 11.67 19.91
N ILE A 145 2.25 11.34 20.55
CA ILE A 145 3.01 10.12 20.25
C ILE A 145 2.15 8.87 20.50
N LEU A 146 1.44 8.82 21.62
CA LEU A 146 0.56 7.68 21.95
C LEU A 146 -0.59 7.54 20.93
N SER A 147 -1.15 8.67 20.45
CA SER A 147 -2.18 8.66 19.42
C SER A 147 -1.65 8.13 18.08
N ILE A 148 -0.43 8.51 17.70
CA ILE A 148 0.26 8.02 16.51
C ILE A 148 0.52 6.51 16.62
N GLN A 149 1.05 6.05 17.76
CA GLN A 149 1.26 4.62 18.01
C GLN A 149 -0.04 3.83 17.91
N LYS A 150 -1.12 4.32 18.51
CA LYS A 150 -2.44 3.68 18.43
C LYS A 150 -2.94 3.56 16.99
N GLN A 151 -2.75 4.58 16.16
CA GLN A 151 -3.11 4.53 14.74
C GLN A 151 -2.26 3.50 13.98
N LEU A 152 -0.95 3.47 14.25
CA LEU A 152 -0.03 2.52 13.63
C LEU A 152 -0.38 1.08 13.99
N ASP A 153 -0.59 0.81 15.29
CA ASP A 153 -0.93 -0.53 15.81
C ASP A 153 -2.27 -1.02 15.25
N LYS A 154 -3.28 -0.13 15.21
CA LYS A 154 -4.59 -0.45 14.64
C LYS A 154 -4.47 -0.79 13.15
N ALA A 155 -3.74 0.01 12.38
CA ALA A 155 -3.54 -0.26 10.96
C ALA A 155 -2.76 -1.57 10.71
N CYS A 156 -1.78 -1.89 11.58
CA CYS A 156 -1.05 -3.15 11.49
C CYS A 156 -1.96 -4.34 11.79
N LEU A 157 -2.84 -4.23 12.79
CA LEU A 157 -3.82 -5.28 13.10
C LEU A 157 -4.81 -5.46 11.96
N ASP A 158 -5.36 -4.36 11.40
CA ASP A 158 -6.30 -4.42 10.29
C ASP A 158 -5.65 -5.02 9.04
N LEU A 159 -4.39 -4.63 8.74
CA LEU A 159 -3.61 -5.21 7.65
C LEU A 159 -3.44 -6.74 7.83
N THR A 160 -3.16 -7.19 9.05
CA THR A 160 -3.04 -8.62 9.35
C THR A 160 -4.36 -9.35 9.17
N VAL A 161 -5.48 -8.74 9.58
CA VAL A 161 -6.84 -9.30 9.34
C VAL A 161 -7.14 -9.37 7.85
N GLY A 162 -6.84 -8.30 7.10
CA GLY A 162 -7.02 -8.27 5.63
C GLY A 162 -6.21 -9.33 4.91
N GLN A 163 -4.95 -9.53 5.30
CA GLN A 163 -4.09 -10.60 4.76
C GLN A 163 -4.63 -12.00 5.11
N HIS A 164 -5.12 -12.20 6.34
CA HIS A 164 -5.78 -13.46 6.72
C HIS A 164 -7.01 -13.75 5.85
N LEU A 165 -7.83 -12.73 5.55
CA LEU A 165 -8.99 -12.88 4.68
C LEU A 165 -8.58 -13.19 3.23
N ASP A 166 -7.55 -12.54 2.71
CA ASP A 166 -7.03 -12.79 1.36
C ASP A 166 -6.60 -14.26 1.20
N LEU A 167 -5.78 -14.78 2.13
CA LEU A 167 -5.37 -16.18 2.15
C LEU A 167 -6.58 -17.14 2.28
N LYS A 168 -7.54 -16.82 3.16
CA LYS A 168 -8.75 -17.61 3.31
C LYS A 168 -9.57 -17.68 2.02
N PHE A 169 -9.61 -16.57 1.26
CA PHE A 169 -10.36 -16.50 0.01
C PHE A 169 -9.77 -17.38 -1.11
N GLU A 170 -8.48 -17.73 -1.05
CA GLU A 170 -7.89 -18.68 -1.98
C GLU A 170 -8.57 -20.06 -1.87
N GLU A 171 -8.94 -20.48 -0.64
CA GLU A 171 -9.55 -21.79 -0.33
C GLU A 171 -11.09 -21.75 -0.33
N THR A 172 -11.72 -20.58 -0.41
CA THR A 172 -13.17 -20.40 -0.34
C THR A 172 -13.79 -20.49 -1.73
N ASP A 173 -14.88 -21.24 -1.92
CA ASP A 173 -15.52 -21.38 -3.24
C ASP A 173 -16.13 -20.07 -3.74
N SER A 174 -16.79 -19.31 -2.86
CA SER A 174 -17.44 -18.03 -3.20
C SER A 174 -17.07 -16.94 -2.20
N VAL A 175 -16.89 -15.71 -2.70
CA VAL A 175 -16.65 -14.50 -1.90
C VAL A 175 -17.68 -13.47 -2.34
N THR A 176 -18.34 -12.83 -1.38
CA THR A 176 -19.26 -11.73 -1.64
C THR A 176 -18.50 -10.41 -1.85
N GLU A 177 -19.16 -9.42 -2.43
CA GLU A 177 -18.57 -8.07 -2.60
C GLU A 177 -18.25 -7.42 -1.24
N ASP A 178 -19.12 -7.57 -0.25
CA ASP A 178 -18.90 -7.03 1.10
C ASP A 178 -17.65 -7.68 1.76
N GLU A 179 -17.48 -8.99 1.65
CA GLU A 179 -16.28 -9.69 2.15
C GLU A 179 -15.01 -9.24 1.41
N TYR A 180 -15.10 -9.02 0.09
CA TYR A 180 -13.99 -8.47 -0.69
C TYR A 180 -13.63 -7.06 -0.21
N VAL A 181 -14.62 -6.19 -0.01
CA VAL A 181 -14.39 -4.83 0.50
C VAL A 181 -13.73 -4.88 1.88
N GLU A 182 -14.21 -5.70 2.81
CA GLU A 182 -13.61 -5.90 4.14
C GLU A 182 -12.12 -6.33 4.02
N MET A 183 -11.82 -7.24 3.12
CA MET A 183 -10.45 -7.70 2.89
C MET A 183 -9.54 -6.57 2.41
N ILE A 184 -9.95 -5.79 1.39
CA ILE A 184 -9.12 -4.70 0.85
C ILE A 184 -9.06 -3.49 1.79
N GLU A 185 -10.09 -3.26 2.61
CA GLU A 185 -10.05 -2.28 3.71
C GLU A 185 -8.90 -2.60 4.66
N GLY A 186 -8.80 -3.85 5.10
CA GLY A 186 -7.71 -4.29 5.97
C GLY A 186 -6.36 -4.30 5.25
N LYS A 187 -6.24 -5.11 4.19
CA LYS A 187 -4.96 -5.40 3.52
C LYS A 187 -4.30 -4.16 2.92
N THR A 188 -5.09 -3.25 2.36
CA THR A 188 -4.57 -2.11 1.57
C THR A 188 -4.93 -0.76 2.16
N ALA A 189 -6.21 -0.49 2.42
CA ALA A 189 -6.68 0.83 2.80
C ALA A 189 -6.26 1.24 4.21
N ALA A 190 -6.22 0.32 5.16
CA ALA A 190 -5.90 0.62 6.57
C ALA A 190 -4.55 1.34 6.75
N LEU A 191 -3.49 0.87 6.09
CA LEU A 191 -2.17 1.50 6.23
C LEU A 191 -2.07 2.82 5.45
N ILE A 192 -2.82 3.02 4.37
CA ILE A 192 -2.90 4.30 3.64
C ILE A 192 -3.69 5.31 4.46
N ALA A 193 -4.81 4.91 5.05
CA ALA A 193 -5.59 5.73 5.98
C ALA A 193 -4.76 6.19 7.19
N ALA A 194 -4.03 5.26 7.81
CA ALA A 194 -3.13 5.57 8.92
C ALA A 194 -2.00 6.52 8.49
N SER A 195 -1.45 6.38 7.28
CA SER A 195 -0.43 7.31 6.75
C SER A 195 -0.95 8.75 6.74
N CYS A 196 -2.17 8.96 6.26
CA CYS A 196 -2.78 10.28 6.17
C CYS A 196 -3.18 10.83 7.56
N ALA A 197 -3.81 9.99 8.40
CA ALA A 197 -4.19 10.37 9.77
C ALA A 197 -2.96 10.73 10.63
N ILE A 198 -1.89 9.94 10.55
CA ILE A 198 -0.65 10.18 11.30
C ILE A 198 0.02 11.47 10.83
N GLY A 199 -0.02 11.80 9.53
CA GLY A 199 0.41 13.10 9.04
C GLY A 199 -0.32 14.26 9.71
N ALA A 200 -1.65 14.21 9.77
CA ALA A 200 -2.47 15.23 10.43
C ALA A 200 -2.25 15.27 11.96
N LEU A 201 -2.04 14.11 12.62
CA LEU A 201 -1.70 14.05 14.05
C LEU A 201 -0.35 14.71 14.35
N THR A 202 0.66 14.52 13.49
CA THR A 202 1.96 15.18 13.66
C THR A 202 1.89 16.69 13.46
N ALA A 203 0.92 17.17 12.66
CA ALA A 203 0.59 18.59 12.55
C ALA A 203 -0.20 19.12 13.78
N GLN A 204 -0.51 18.28 14.75
CA GLN A 204 -1.33 18.61 15.93
C GLN A 204 -2.72 19.16 15.54
N SER A 205 -3.31 18.60 14.50
CA SER A 205 -4.62 19.00 13.99
C SER A 205 -5.75 18.61 14.95
N GLU A 206 -6.86 19.35 14.87
CA GLU A 206 -8.09 18.99 15.58
C GLU A 206 -8.61 17.61 15.13
N PRO A 207 -9.26 16.85 16.03
CA PRO A 207 -9.71 15.48 15.74
C PRO A 207 -10.55 15.35 14.48
N SER A 208 -11.46 16.31 14.22
CA SER A 208 -12.28 16.31 12.99
C SER A 208 -11.46 16.42 11.71
N LYS A 209 -10.38 17.19 11.74
CA LYS A 209 -9.45 17.31 10.60
C LYS A 209 -8.65 16.02 10.41
N VAL A 210 -8.23 15.37 11.50
CA VAL A 210 -7.57 14.05 11.45
C VAL A 210 -8.48 13.01 10.83
N GLU A 211 -9.77 12.98 11.19
CA GLU A 211 -10.77 12.07 10.62
C GLU A 211 -10.94 12.27 9.11
N LEU A 212 -10.95 13.52 8.63
CA LEU A 212 -11.04 13.82 7.20
C LEU A 212 -9.80 13.34 6.42
N PHE A 213 -8.59 13.51 6.96
CA PHE A 213 -7.38 12.97 6.35
C PHE A 213 -7.38 11.43 6.40
N GLN A 214 -7.89 10.82 7.46
CA GLN A 214 -8.05 9.37 7.56
C GLN A 214 -9.02 8.86 6.49
N GLN A 215 -10.17 9.53 6.30
CA GLN A 215 -11.15 9.19 5.27
C GLN A 215 -10.58 9.34 3.87
N PHE A 216 -9.85 10.43 3.59
CA PHE A 216 -9.12 10.60 2.34
C PHE A 216 -8.21 9.40 2.05
N GLY A 217 -7.39 9.00 3.02
CA GLY A 217 -6.47 7.87 2.87
C GLY A 217 -7.18 6.53 2.72
N HIS A 218 -8.27 6.31 3.44
CA HIS A 218 -9.10 5.11 3.36
C HIS A 218 -9.69 4.94 1.95
N ASP A 219 -10.40 5.95 1.46
CA ASP A 219 -11.09 5.89 0.17
C ASP A 219 -10.09 5.83 -1.00
N LEU A 220 -8.96 6.54 -0.88
CA LEU A 220 -7.85 6.43 -1.83
C LEU A 220 -7.28 5.00 -1.85
N GLY A 221 -7.19 4.34 -0.68
CA GLY A 221 -6.71 2.98 -0.55
C GLY A 221 -7.63 1.96 -1.23
N LEU A 222 -8.94 2.09 -1.05
CA LEU A 222 -9.94 1.27 -1.73
C LEU A 222 -9.89 1.46 -3.24
N SER A 223 -9.90 2.71 -3.69
CA SER A 223 -9.79 3.04 -5.11
C SER A 223 -8.52 2.48 -5.72
N PHE A 224 -7.39 2.60 -5.01
CA PHE A 224 -6.09 2.09 -5.46
C PHE A 224 -6.10 0.56 -5.62
N GLN A 225 -6.71 -0.18 -4.67
CA GLN A 225 -6.76 -1.64 -4.76
C GLN A 225 -7.66 -2.11 -5.90
N ILE A 226 -8.85 -1.52 -6.06
CA ILE A 226 -9.76 -1.87 -7.18
C ILE A 226 -9.09 -1.56 -8.53
N PHE A 227 -8.34 -0.46 -8.61
CA PHE A 227 -7.58 -0.12 -9.82
C PHE A 227 -6.43 -1.10 -10.06
N ASP A 228 -5.74 -1.58 -9.02
CA ASP A 228 -4.69 -2.61 -9.15
C ASP A 228 -5.28 -3.94 -9.67
N ASP A 229 -6.48 -4.31 -9.22
CA ASP A 229 -7.22 -5.47 -9.72
C ASP A 229 -7.58 -5.32 -11.22
N LEU A 230 -7.98 -4.13 -11.66
CA LEU A 230 -8.17 -3.82 -13.08
C LEU A 230 -6.87 -4.02 -13.87
N LEU A 231 -5.75 -3.54 -13.35
CA LEU A 231 -4.43 -3.73 -13.97
C LEU A 231 -4.01 -5.20 -13.99
N GLY A 232 -4.32 -5.99 -12.96
CA GLY A 232 -4.04 -7.42 -12.89
C GLY A 232 -4.73 -8.24 -13.98
N ILE A 233 -5.86 -7.74 -14.51
CA ILE A 233 -6.63 -8.40 -15.57
C ILE A 233 -6.34 -7.79 -16.95
N TRP A 234 -6.41 -6.47 -17.09
CA TRP A 234 -6.33 -5.76 -18.39
C TRP A 234 -5.03 -4.99 -18.61
N GLY A 235 -4.20 -4.86 -17.58
CA GLY A 235 -2.97 -4.07 -17.68
C GLY A 235 -1.98 -4.61 -18.71
N ALA A 236 -1.38 -3.69 -19.48
CA ALA A 236 -0.32 -4.03 -20.41
C ALA A 236 0.94 -4.49 -19.68
N PRO A 237 1.66 -5.52 -20.16
CA PRO A 237 2.87 -6.03 -19.52
C PRO A 237 3.96 -4.96 -19.30
N GLU A 238 4.02 -3.97 -20.18
CA GLU A 238 4.96 -2.85 -20.12
C GLU A 238 4.70 -1.94 -18.89
N VAL A 239 3.44 -1.89 -18.43
CA VAL A 239 2.99 -1.08 -17.28
C VAL A 239 3.07 -1.87 -15.98
N THR A 240 2.62 -3.13 -16.01
CA THR A 240 2.49 -3.98 -14.81
C THR A 240 3.75 -4.78 -14.50
N GLY A 241 4.58 -5.04 -15.52
CA GLY A 241 5.69 -5.97 -15.42
C GLY A 241 5.28 -7.45 -15.37
N LYS A 242 3.98 -7.76 -15.57
CA LYS A 242 3.38 -9.09 -15.54
C LYS A 242 2.54 -9.34 -16.78
N PRO A 243 2.31 -10.59 -17.18
CA PRO A 243 1.40 -10.91 -18.29
C PRO A 243 -0.03 -10.43 -17.98
N SER A 244 -0.75 -9.92 -19.01
CA SER A 244 -2.17 -9.60 -18.85
C SER A 244 -2.97 -10.82 -18.39
N GLY A 245 -3.91 -10.64 -17.47
CA GLY A 245 -4.71 -11.72 -16.85
C GLY A 245 -3.94 -12.54 -15.81
N ASP A 246 -2.88 -12.00 -15.21
CA ASP A 246 -2.12 -12.69 -14.16
C ASP A 246 -3.01 -13.09 -12.97
N ASP A 247 -3.91 -12.21 -12.54
CA ASP A 247 -4.86 -12.47 -11.46
C ASP A 247 -5.88 -13.57 -11.82
N LEU A 248 -6.26 -13.69 -13.09
CA LEU A 248 -7.11 -14.80 -13.55
C LEU A 248 -6.37 -16.14 -13.55
N ARG A 249 -5.06 -16.14 -13.89
CA ARG A 249 -4.21 -17.35 -13.78
C ARG A 249 -4.04 -17.78 -12.33
N ALA A 250 -3.86 -16.81 -11.44
CA ALA A 250 -3.76 -17.03 -9.99
C ALA A 250 -5.12 -17.34 -9.33
N ARG A 251 -6.23 -17.32 -10.08
CA ARG A 251 -7.59 -17.50 -9.58
C ARG A 251 -7.95 -16.53 -8.43
N LYS A 252 -7.44 -15.31 -8.48
CA LYS A 252 -7.78 -14.28 -7.49
C LYS A 252 -9.23 -13.83 -7.63
N LYS A 253 -9.92 -13.73 -6.51
CA LYS A 253 -11.31 -13.24 -6.43
C LYS A 253 -11.32 -11.72 -6.30
N THR A 254 -10.95 -11.05 -7.40
CA THR A 254 -10.96 -9.59 -7.53
C THR A 254 -12.37 -9.06 -7.74
N LEU A 255 -12.60 -7.75 -7.56
CA LEU A 255 -13.94 -7.15 -7.73
C LEU A 255 -14.57 -7.47 -9.09
N PRO A 256 -13.86 -7.34 -10.24
CA PRO A 256 -14.44 -7.73 -11.54
C PRO A 256 -14.82 -9.22 -11.62
N VAL A 257 -14.01 -10.10 -11.01
CA VAL A 257 -14.26 -11.56 -10.99
C VAL A 257 -15.51 -11.86 -10.18
N ILE A 258 -15.64 -11.30 -8.98
CA ILE A 258 -16.80 -11.49 -8.10
C ILE A 258 -18.09 -11.00 -8.79
N PHE A 259 -18.04 -9.81 -9.40
CA PHE A 259 -19.15 -9.28 -10.16
C PHE A 259 -19.57 -10.23 -11.29
N ALA A 260 -18.62 -10.71 -12.10
CA ALA A 260 -18.92 -11.54 -13.24
C ALA A 260 -19.43 -12.95 -12.84
N ILE A 261 -18.93 -13.53 -11.76
CA ILE A 261 -19.45 -14.80 -11.21
C ILE A 261 -20.95 -14.67 -10.89
N ASN A 262 -21.36 -13.53 -10.33
CA ASN A 262 -22.74 -13.31 -9.90
C ASN A 262 -23.69 -12.85 -11.04
N HIS A 263 -23.15 -12.37 -12.18
CA HIS A 263 -23.95 -11.74 -13.23
C HIS A 263 -23.78 -12.35 -14.63
N SER A 264 -22.95 -13.40 -14.78
CA SER A 264 -22.67 -14.04 -16.07
C SER A 264 -22.50 -15.55 -15.92
N ASP A 265 -23.48 -16.32 -16.39
CA ASP A 265 -23.42 -17.80 -16.41
C ASP A 265 -22.21 -18.27 -17.23
N ASP A 266 -21.93 -17.64 -18.38
CA ASP A 266 -20.76 -17.95 -19.23
C ASP A 266 -19.44 -17.80 -18.48
N PHE A 267 -19.32 -16.74 -17.63
CA PHE A 267 -18.11 -16.53 -16.84
C PHE A 267 -18.01 -17.50 -15.69
N HIS A 268 -19.13 -17.80 -15.02
CA HIS A 268 -19.19 -18.75 -13.92
C HIS A 268 -18.74 -20.15 -14.38
N GLU A 269 -19.25 -20.64 -15.52
CA GLU A 269 -18.83 -21.92 -16.12
C GLU A 269 -17.33 -21.93 -16.45
N LEU A 270 -16.77 -20.83 -16.99
CA LEU A 270 -15.35 -20.70 -17.25
C LEU A 270 -14.51 -20.66 -15.97
N TRP A 271 -15.04 -20.03 -14.91
CA TRP A 271 -14.36 -19.93 -13.62
C TRP A 271 -14.25 -21.31 -12.96
N ASP A 272 -15.29 -22.11 -13.01
CA ASP A 272 -15.33 -23.44 -12.38
C ASP A 272 -14.64 -24.53 -13.22
N SER A 273 -14.31 -24.23 -14.47
CA SER A 273 -13.67 -25.22 -15.34
C SER A 273 -12.24 -25.54 -14.92
N ASP A 274 -11.83 -26.80 -15.11
CA ASP A 274 -10.44 -27.28 -14.92
C ASP A 274 -9.51 -26.98 -16.13
N GLU A 275 -10.00 -26.26 -17.13
CA GLU A 275 -9.22 -25.87 -18.29
C GLU A 275 -8.03 -25.00 -17.87
N ILE A 276 -6.82 -25.31 -18.38
CA ILE A 276 -5.58 -24.60 -18.03
C ILE A 276 -5.02 -23.93 -19.30
N GLY A 277 -4.41 -22.74 -19.13
CA GLY A 277 -3.61 -22.09 -20.16
C GLY A 277 -4.20 -20.78 -20.69
N ASP A 278 -3.44 -20.12 -21.57
CA ASP A 278 -3.71 -18.76 -22.06
C ASP A 278 -5.02 -18.62 -22.84
N ASN A 279 -5.48 -19.70 -23.50
CA ASN A 279 -6.76 -19.70 -24.20
C ASN A 279 -7.95 -19.52 -23.24
N ARG A 280 -7.91 -20.15 -22.07
CA ARG A 280 -8.91 -19.94 -21.01
C ARG A 280 -8.89 -18.50 -20.53
N VAL A 281 -7.72 -17.95 -20.22
CA VAL A 281 -7.57 -16.55 -19.75
C VAL A 281 -8.16 -15.58 -20.78
N THR A 282 -7.89 -15.77 -22.07
CA THR A 282 -8.43 -14.93 -23.14
C THR A 282 -9.97 -15.00 -23.18
N ARG A 283 -10.55 -16.19 -23.04
CA ARG A 283 -12.01 -16.39 -22.97
C ARG A 283 -12.61 -15.72 -21.73
N MET A 284 -11.95 -15.84 -20.58
CA MET A 284 -12.37 -15.19 -19.34
C MET A 284 -12.36 -13.65 -19.48
N ILE A 285 -11.30 -13.05 -20.01
CA ILE A 285 -11.25 -11.60 -20.27
C ILE A 285 -12.37 -11.17 -21.23
N THR A 286 -12.64 -11.97 -22.25
CA THR A 286 -13.74 -11.69 -23.19
C THR A 286 -15.09 -11.72 -22.51
N SER A 287 -15.33 -12.70 -21.63
CA SER A 287 -16.57 -12.83 -20.85
C SER A 287 -16.69 -11.71 -19.82
N LEU A 288 -15.63 -11.32 -19.12
CA LEU A 288 -15.60 -10.16 -18.22
C LEU A 288 -16.00 -8.86 -18.94
N ASN A 289 -15.47 -8.62 -20.12
CA ASN A 289 -15.83 -7.44 -20.93
C ASN A 289 -17.33 -7.46 -21.35
N ARG A 290 -17.89 -8.64 -21.62
CA ARG A 290 -19.31 -8.75 -22.01
C ARG A 290 -20.25 -8.64 -20.82
N SER A 291 -19.85 -9.06 -19.64
CA SER A 291 -20.66 -8.98 -18.42
C SER A 291 -20.79 -7.56 -17.84
N GLY A 292 -19.99 -6.60 -18.31
CA GLY A 292 -19.91 -5.26 -17.72
C GLY A 292 -19.04 -5.18 -16.46
N ALA A 293 -18.29 -6.24 -16.14
CA ALA A 293 -17.48 -6.30 -14.93
C ALA A 293 -16.35 -5.26 -14.91
N ARG A 294 -15.81 -4.93 -16.09
CA ARG A 294 -14.78 -3.90 -16.23
C ARG A 294 -15.35 -2.52 -15.88
N GLU A 295 -16.46 -2.14 -16.52
CA GLU A 295 -17.15 -0.88 -16.31
C GLU A 295 -17.61 -0.72 -14.86
N TYR A 296 -18.07 -1.81 -14.24
CA TYR A 296 -18.44 -1.83 -12.82
C TYR A 296 -17.27 -1.49 -11.90
N ALA A 297 -16.11 -2.11 -12.10
CA ALA A 297 -14.92 -1.84 -11.30
C ALA A 297 -14.32 -0.45 -11.57
N GLU A 298 -14.37 0.03 -12.83
CA GLU A 298 -13.98 1.41 -13.18
C GLU A 298 -14.88 2.46 -12.50
N GLU A 299 -16.19 2.19 -12.40
CA GLU A 299 -17.12 3.06 -11.70
C GLU A 299 -16.89 3.04 -10.18
N ALA A 300 -16.63 1.86 -9.61
CA ALA A 300 -16.26 1.74 -8.19
C ALA A 300 -14.98 2.52 -7.88
N THR A 301 -13.96 2.40 -8.73
CA THR A 301 -12.70 3.17 -8.62
C THR A 301 -12.97 4.68 -8.62
N ARG A 302 -13.80 5.18 -9.56
CA ARG A 302 -14.16 6.62 -9.62
C ARG A 302 -14.89 7.06 -8.37
N ARG A 303 -15.91 6.33 -7.94
CA ARG A 303 -16.70 6.66 -6.74
C ARG A 303 -15.83 6.81 -5.50
N TRP A 304 -14.89 5.88 -5.26
CA TRP A 304 -13.99 5.96 -4.13
C TRP A 304 -12.97 7.09 -4.27
N THR A 305 -12.52 7.38 -5.49
CA THR A 305 -11.63 8.53 -5.76
C THR A 305 -12.32 9.85 -5.48
N ASP A 306 -13.55 10.01 -5.95
CA ASP A 306 -14.33 11.24 -5.75
C ASP A 306 -14.60 11.47 -4.25
N SER A 307 -14.93 10.39 -3.50
CA SER A 307 -15.10 10.45 -2.05
C SER A 307 -13.79 10.84 -1.33
N ALA A 308 -12.66 10.28 -1.76
CA ALA A 308 -11.35 10.66 -1.21
C ALA A 308 -11.06 12.16 -1.43
N LEU A 309 -11.25 12.65 -2.65
CA LEU A 309 -11.00 14.06 -2.98
C LEU A 309 -11.97 15.01 -2.27
N GLU A 310 -13.22 14.59 -2.03
CA GLU A 310 -14.19 15.35 -1.23
C GLU A 310 -13.72 15.47 0.22
N ALA A 311 -13.31 14.36 0.86
CA ALA A 311 -12.78 14.36 2.22
C ALA A 311 -11.52 15.25 2.34
N LEU A 312 -10.61 15.19 1.36
CA LEU A 312 -9.45 16.08 1.31
C LEU A 312 -9.88 17.55 1.21
N THR A 313 -10.83 17.88 0.35
CA THR A 313 -11.33 19.25 0.19
C THR A 313 -11.94 19.78 1.49
N LEU A 314 -12.77 18.97 2.16
CA LEU A 314 -13.40 19.31 3.44
C LEU A 314 -12.38 19.50 4.57
N SER A 315 -11.19 18.92 4.47
CA SER A 315 -10.12 19.13 5.44
C SER A 315 -9.45 20.50 5.35
N GLU A 316 -9.81 21.33 4.37
CA GLU A 316 -9.19 22.63 4.10
C GLU A 316 -7.65 22.55 4.08
N PRO A 317 -7.07 21.76 3.15
CA PRO A 317 -5.64 21.48 3.16
C PRO A 317 -4.83 22.70 2.69
N ALA A 318 -3.65 22.90 3.28
CA ALA A 318 -2.76 23.99 2.91
C ALA A 318 -1.95 23.67 1.63
N GLU A 319 -1.68 24.72 0.84
CA GLU A 319 -0.77 24.64 -0.30
C GLU A 319 0.71 24.71 0.16
N PRO A 320 1.67 24.09 -0.56
CA PRO A 320 1.52 23.39 -1.86
C PRO A 320 1.10 21.92 -1.73
N ALA A 321 1.03 21.36 -0.52
CA ALA A 321 0.76 19.95 -0.28
C ALA A 321 -0.63 19.52 -0.76
N ALA A 322 -1.62 20.41 -0.70
CA ALA A 322 -2.98 20.16 -1.21
C ALA A 322 -2.96 19.75 -2.69
N SER A 323 -2.32 20.54 -3.53
CA SER A 323 -2.18 20.29 -4.97
C SER A 323 -1.44 18.98 -5.25
N GLU A 324 -0.40 18.68 -4.46
CA GLU A 324 0.39 17.45 -4.63
C GLU A 324 -0.40 16.20 -4.22
N LEU A 325 -1.23 16.26 -3.17
CA LEU A 325 -2.11 15.18 -2.78
C LEU A 325 -3.14 14.86 -3.87
N VAL A 326 -3.76 15.89 -4.45
CA VAL A 326 -4.69 15.73 -5.58
C VAL A 326 -3.97 15.12 -6.79
N HIS A 327 -2.79 15.65 -7.16
CA HIS A 327 -2.01 15.12 -8.28
C HIS A 327 -1.59 13.66 -8.04
N LEU A 328 -1.17 13.32 -6.82
CA LEU A 328 -0.79 11.97 -6.44
C LEU A 328 -1.96 10.99 -6.55
N ALA A 329 -3.15 11.36 -6.04
CA ALA A 329 -4.36 10.57 -6.15
C ALA A 329 -4.71 10.30 -7.63
N GLN A 330 -4.74 11.34 -8.46
CA GLN A 330 -5.01 11.20 -9.89
C GLN A 330 -3.97 10.34 -10.61
N LYS A 331 -2.69 10.51 -10.30
CA LYS A 331 -1.59 9.74 -10.92
C LYS A 331 -1.60 8.26 -10.54
N LEU A 332 -2.06 7.92 -9.34
CA LEU A 332 -2.19 6.52 -8.92
C LEU A 332 -3.21 5.77 -9.77
N LEU A 333 -4.23 6.47 -10.27
CA LEU A 333 -5.37 5.95 -11.01
C LEU A 333 -5.30 6.21 -12.53
N SER A 334 -4.29 6.91 -13.01
CA SER A 334 -4.09 7.21 -14.44
C SER A 334 -3.06 6.34 -15.13
N ARG A 335 -2.64 5.21 -14.51
CA ARG A 335 -1.79 4.23 -15.18
C ARG A 335 -2.58 3.64 -16.34
N GLU A 336 -2.12 3.82 -17.57
CA GLU A 336 -2.78 3.32 -18.78
C GLU A 336 -2.83 1.78 -18.77
N TYR A 337 -3.99 1.23 -19.21
CA TYR A 337 -4.22 -0.19 -19.43
C TYR A 337 -3.46 -0.71 -20.64
#